data_f7ab5ff5b797e51557dba5b415e81c2b
#
_entry.id   f7ab5ff5b797e51557dba5b415e81c2b
#
_cell.length_a   1.000
_cell.length_b   1.000
_cell.length_c   1.000
_cell.angle_alpha   90.00
_cell.angle_beta   90.00
_cell.angle_gamma   90.00
#
_symmetry.space_group_name_H-M   'P 1'
#
loop_
_entity.id
_entity.type
_entity.pdbx_description
1 polymer ?
#
loop_
_entity_poly.entity_id
_entity_poly.type
_entity_poly.pdbx_seq_one_letter_code
_entity_poly.pdbx_strand_id
1 'polypeptide(L)'
;MNAVIFLPKPQWSGQKLRDTEIRILLGCGTDGNNNAAMKKKLLIFIPIVLAPFVILFIFDTRLWLTARDFIPPDDYFIAKLITNWGLYVFYAIFAALLVYSFIRKNRKLTGLCLAYLKVQLIVSFAVVRFLKIVLGRGRPGDGTEFTLFSLNSRYNSLPSGHATDAFVSGVFLYYLFRHSKYANYRFLPLIYAFLIAVSRVFVSAHYPSDVAAGMFIGILGAWFFVSRLSGEHT
;
A
#
# COMPACT_ATOMS: atom_id res chain seq x y z
N MET A 1 0.03 34.04 58.74
CA MET A 1 1.17 34.39 57.84
C MET A 1 1.32 33.21 56.86
N ASN A 2 0.69 33.30 55.71
CA ASN A 2 0.77 32.23 54.67
C ASN A 2 1.69 32.75 53.57
N ALA A 3 2.89 32.20 53.46
CA ALA A 3 3.82 32.46 52.37
C ALA A 3 3.39 31.73 51.12
N VAL A 4 2.92 32.46 50.12
CA VAL A 4 2.65 31.92 48.77
C VAL A 4 3.96 31.90 48.00
N ILE A 5 4.49 30.68 47.75
CA ILE A 5 5.67 30.48 46.92
C ILE A 5 5.23 30.53 45.44
N PHE A 6 5.62 31.63 44.76
CA PHE A 6 5.50 31.73 43.30
C PHE A 6 6.60 30.89 42.63
N LEU A 7 6.20 29.80 41.98
CA LEU A 7 7.07 29.09 41.05
C LEU A 7 7.00 29.77 39.66
N PRO A 8 8.14 30.08 39.02
CA PRO A 8 8.13 30.66 37.67
C PRO A 8 7.61 29.65 36.65
N LYS A 9 6.71 30.08 35.76
CA LYS A 9 6.24 29.29 34.63
C LYS A 9 7.40 28.95 33.69
N PRO A 10 7.55 27.71 33.25
CA PRO A 10 8.55 27.39 32.25
C PRO A 10 8.17 28.03 30.91
N GLN A 11 9.07 28.86 30.38
CA GLN A 11 8.98 29.39 29.01
C GLN A 11 9.31 28.25 28.05
N TRP A 12 8.28 27.63 27.43
CA TRP A 12 8.46 26.65 26.39
C TRP A 12 8.81 27.35 25.07
N SER A 13 10.07 27.32 24.68
CA SER A 13 10.56 27.70 23.34
C SER A 13 10.36 26.55 22.32
N GLY A 14 9.23 25.85 22.42
CA GLY A 14 8.97 24.62 21.67
C GLY A 14 8.76 24.77 20.16
N GLN A 15 8.63 26.03 19.67
CA GLN A 15 8.43 26.27 18.24
C GLN A 15 9.74 26.19 17.45
N LYS A 16 10.86 26.67 18.04
CA LYS A 16 12.17 26.70 17.38
C LYS A 16 12.80 25.30 17.22
N LEU A 17 12.51 24.37 18.15
CA LEU A 17 13.02 22.98 18.08
C LEU A 17 12.31 22.17 17.00
N ARG A 18 10.98 22.34 16.83
CA ARG A 18 10.22 21.65 15.79
C ARG A 18 10.65 22.03 14.37
N ASP A 19 10.91 23.30 14.12
CA ASP A 19 11.36 23.78 12.83
C ASP A 19 12.78 23.28 12.49
N THR A 20 13.61 23.05 13.48
CA THR A 20 14.97 22.52 13.31
C THR A 20 14.93 21.02 13.02
N GLU A 21 14.10 20.23 13.71
CA GLU A 21 13.94 18.79 13.45
C GLU A 21 13.27 18.52 12.10
N ILE A 22 12.26 19.31 11.72
CA ILE A 22 11.63 19.22 10.41
C ILE A 22 12.63 19.61 9.30
N ARG A 23 13.48 20.61 9.52
CA ARG A 23 14.55 20.98 8.57
C ARG A 23 15.61 19.90 8.43
N ILE A 24 15.96 19.19 9.51
CA ILE A 24 16.89 18.05 9.49
C ILE A 24 16.27 16.85 8.77
N LEU A 25 14.98 16.55 9.01
CA LEU A 25 14.26 15.46 8.35
C LEU A 25 13.98 15.74 6.86
N LEU A 26 13.74 16.99 6.47
CA LEU A 26 13.53 17.39 5.08
C LEU A 26 14.83 17.71 4.33
N GLY A 27 16.00 17.68 5.01
CA GLY A 27 17.29 17.98 4.38
C GLY A 27 17.38 19.40 3.79
N CYS A 28 16.56 20.34 4.28
CA CYS A 28 16.52 21.72 3.81
C CYS A 28 17.62 22.58 4.47
N GLY A 29 18.87 22.15 4.31
CA GLY A 29 20.05 23.00 4.49
C GLY A 29 20.38 23.64 3.14
N THR A 30 20.61 24.94 3.16
CA THR A 30 20.87 25.80 1.99
C THR A 30 22.23 25.58 1.32
N ASP A 31 22.88 24.44 1.52
CA ASP A 31 24.21 24.15 1.02
C ASP A 31 24.13 23.23 -0.21
N GLY A 32 24.73 23.67 -1.33
CA GLY A 32 24.80 22.93 -2.58
C GLY A 32 25.36 21.49 -2.44
N ASN A 33 26.07 21.19 -1.36
CA ASN A 33 26.62 19.88 -1.02
C ASN A 33 25.52 18.86 -0.61
N ASN A 34 24.44 19.31 0.07
CA ASN A 34 23.34 18.45 0.46
C ASN A 34 22.49 18.01 -0.75
N ASN A 35 22.36 18.88 -1.74
CA ASN A 35 21.66 18.56 -2.99
C ASN A 35 22.42 17.53 -3.84
N ALA A 36 23.76 17.59 -3.85
CA ALA A 36 24.59 16.61 -4.53
C ALA A 36 24.55 15.25 -3.85
N ALA A 37 24.60 15.21 -2.50
CA ALA A 37 24.48 13.98 -1.71
C ALA A 37 23.10 13.34 -1.85
N MET A 38 22.03 14.15 -1.87
CA MET A 38 20.66 13.67 -2.08
C MET A 38 20.47 13.11 -3.50
N LYS A 39 20.97 13.80 -4.53
CA LYS A 39 20.96 13.30 -5.92
C LYS A 39 21.72 11.98 -6.04
N LYS A 40 22.91 11.86 -5.41
CA LYS A 40 23.68 10.61 -5.42
C LYS A 40 22.94 9.46 -4.74
N LYS A 41 22.28 9.70 -3.59
CA LYS A 41 21.42 8.70 -2.92
C LYS A 41 20.25 8.30 -3.82
N LEU A 42 19.59 9.25 -4.46
CA LEU A 42 18.47 8.98 -5.35
C LEU A 42 18.89 8.17 -6.59
N LEU A 43 20.05 8.49 -7.20
CA LEU A 43 20.62 7.76 -8.32
C LEU A 43 20.95 6.29 -8.00
N ILE A 44 21.31 5.98 -6.74
CA ILE A 44 21.53 4.60 -6.29
C ILE A 44 20.20 3.92 -5.92
N PHE A 45 19.31 4.65 -5.26
CA PHE A 45 18.05 4.10 -4.77
C PHE A 45 17.08 3.73 -5.89
N ILE A 46 16.97 4.59 -6.93
CA ILE A 46 16.07 4.34 -8.07
C ILE A 46 16.37 3.01 -8.76
N PRO A 47 17.61 2.68 -9.18
CA PRO A 47 17.91 1.39 -9.79
C PRO A 47 17.63 0.20 -8.87
N ILE A 48 17.94 0.31 -7.58
CA ILE A 48 17.69 -0.77 -6.60
C ILE A 48 16.18 -1.08 -6.50
N VAL A 49 15.32 -0.05 -6.54
CA VAL A 49 13.86 -0.24 -6.50
C VAL A 49 13.31 -0.71 -7.83
N LEU A 50 13.83 -0.19 -8.96
CA LEU A 50 13.33 -0.53 -10.28
C LEU A 50 13.84 -1.88 -10.81
N ALA A 51 15.07 -2.29 -10.46
CA ALA A 51 15.66 -3.52 -10.98
C ALA A 51 14.79 -4.76 -10.74
N PRO A 52 14.21 -5.01 -9.55
CA PRO A 52 13.30 -6.14 -9.34
C PRO A 52 12.09 -6.12 -10.27
N PHE A 53 11.51 -4.93 -10.55
CA PHE A 53 10.38 -4.79 -11.48
C PHE A 53 10.80 -5.10 -12.91
N VAL A 54 11.96 -4.61 -13.34
CA VAL A 54 12.50 -4.89 -14.67
C VAL A 54 12.79 -6.38 -14.83
N ILE A 55 13.41 -7.00 -13.84
CA ILE A 55 13.69 -8.44 -13.85
C ILE A 55 12.38 -9.24 -13.92
N LEU A 56 11.40 -8.94 -13.06
CA LEU A 56 10.08 -9.57 -13.10
C LEU A 56 9.44 -9.40 -14.47
N PHE A 57 9.52 -8.20 -15.06
CA PHE A 57 8.93 -7.90 -16.35
C PHE A 57 9.57 -8.71 -17.49
N ILE A 58 10.90 -8.88 -17.48
CA ILE A 58 11.63 -9.69 -18.46
C ILE A 58 11.23 -11.17 -18.37
N PHE A 59 11.02 -11.68 -17.14
CA PHE A 59 10.69 -13.06 -16.89
C PHE A 59 9.20 -13.36 -16.77
N ASP A 60 8.33 -12.36 -16.93
CA ASP A 60 6.88 -12.44 -16.69
C ASP A 60 6.22 -13.67 -17.36
N THR A 61 6.45 -13.83 -18.65
CA THR A 61 5.84 -14.94 -19.40
C THR A 61 6.34 -16.31 -18.89
N ARG A 62 7.63 -16.43 -18.60
CA ARG A 62 8.19 -17.68 -18.05
C ARG A 62 7.63 -17.97 -16.67
N LEU A 63 7.62 -16.98 -15.77
CA LEU A 63 7.11 -17.13 -14.41
C LEU A 63 5.61 -17.44 -14.40
N TRP A 64 4.84 -16.80 -15.27
CA TRP A 64 3.43 -17.11 -15.42
C TRP A 64 3.20 -18.52 -15.93
N LEU A 65 3.92 -18.97 -16.99
CA LEU A 65 3.81 -20.34 -17.51
C LEU A 65 4.18 -21.37 -16.43
N THR A 66 5.29 -21.15 -15.72
CA THR A 66 5.70 -22.03 -14.60
C THR A 66 4.63 -22.07 -13.51
N ALA A 67 4.05 -20.91 -13.11
CA ALA A 67 2.99 -20.86 -12.11
C ALA A 67 1.73 -21.59 -12.56
N ARG A 68 1.36 -21.45 -13.84
CA ARG A 68 0.23 -22.16 -14.45
C ARG A 68 0.43 -23.67 -14.47
N ASP A 69 1.63 -24.11 -14.85
CA ASP A 69 1.94 -25.53 -14.98
C ASP A 69 2.15 -26.21 -13.61
N PHE A 70 2.43 -25.40 -12.56
CA PHE A 70 2.62 -25.91 -11.19
C PHE A 70 1.31 -26.34 -10.52
N ILE A 71 0.17 -25.73 -10.88
CA ILE A 71 -1.15 -26.10 -10.37
C ILE A 71 -1.95 -26.74 -11.50
N PRO A 72 -2.34 -28.01 -11.41
CA PRO A 72 -3.22 -28.65 -12.38
C PRO A 72 -4.56 -27.88 -12.52
N PRO A 73 -5.19 -27.90 -13.70
CA PRO A 73 -6.45 -27.16 -13.92
C PRO A 73 -7.57 -27.53 -12.95
N ASP A 74 -7.58 -28.77 -12.46
CA ASP A 74 -8.59 -29.26 -11.51
C ASP A 74 -8.39 -28.71 -10.09
N ASP A 75 -7.17 -28.30 -9.72
CA ASP A 75 -6.81 -27.76 -8.40
C ASP A 75 -6.90 -26.23 -8.30
N TYR A 76 -7.32 -25.55 -9.37
CA TYR A 76 -7.53 -24.08 -9.32
C TYR A 76 -8.64 -23.64 -8.36
N PHE A 77 -9.37 -24.58 -7.75
CA PHE A 77 -10.48 -24.26 -6.86
C PHE A 77 -10.04 -23.32 -5.72
N ILE A 78 -8.93 -23.63 -5.04
CA ILE A 78 -8.43 -22.82 -3.93
C ILE A 78 -8.01 -21.43 -4.40
N ALA A 79 -7.26 -21.35 -5.51
CA ALA A 79 -6.84 -20.07 -6.08
C ALA A 79 -8.04 -19.22 -6.54
N LYS A 80 -9.06 -19.83 -7.13
CA LYS A 80 -10.33 -19.18 -7.50
C LYS A 80 -11.10 -18.71 -6.27
N LEU A 81 -11.15 -19.53 -5.20
CA LEU A 81 -11.82 -19.16 -3.95
C LEU A 81 -11.13 -17.93 -3.32
N ILE A 82 -9.81 -17.96 -3.20
CA ILE A 82 -9.03 -16.84 -2.65
C ILE A 82 -9.19 -15.60 -3.51
N THR A 83 -9.11 -15.73 -4.84
CA THR A 83 -9.18 -14.57 -5.76
C THR A 83 -10.56 -13.94 -5.77
N ASN A 84 -11.64 -14.75 -5.69
CA ASN A 84 -13.00 -14.25 -5.80
C ASN A 84 -13.56 -13.72 -4.47
N TRP A 85 -13.19 -14.33 -3.35
CA TRP A 85 -13.76 -14.04 -2.05
C TRP A 85 -12.79 -13.36 -1.07
N GLY A 86 -11.48 -13.46 -1.33
CA GLY A 86 -10.47 -12.97 -0.38
C GLY A 86 -10.59 -11.50 -0.03
N LEU A 87 -10.90 -10.63 -0.99
CA LEU A 87 -11.09 -9.20 -0.73
C LEU A 87 -12.33 -8.91 0.11
N TYR A 88 -13.40 -9.69 -0.05
CA TYR A 88 -14.64 -9.49 0.72
C TYR A 88 -14.41 -9.68 2.22
N VAL A 89 -13.46 -10.54 2.62
CA VAL A 89 -13.06 -10.68 4.03
C VAL A 89 -12.51 -9.36 4.58
N PHE A 90 -11.62 -8.70 3.84
CA PHE A 90 -11.12 -7.38 4.24
C PHE A 90 -12.24 -6.34 4.31
N TYR A 91 -13.08 -6.28 3.29
CA TYR A 91 -14.20 -5.32 3.26
C TYR A 91 -15.18 -5.55 4.41
N ALA A 92 -15.50 -6.81 4.72
CA ALA A 92 -16.36 -7.17 5.86
C ALA A 92 -15.74 -6.76 7.20
N ILE A 93 -14.42 -6.96 7.37
CA ILE A 93 -13.69 -6.53 8.57
C ILE A 93 -13.77 -5.00 8.72
N PHE A 94 -13.47 -4.23 7.67
CA PHE A 94 -13.52 -2.77 7.75
C PHE A 94 -14.94 -2.22 7.92
N ALA A 95 -15.94 -2.85 7.31
CA ALA A 95 -17.36 -2.53 7.54
C ALA A 95 -17.74 -2.77 9.01
N ALA A 96 -17.37 -3.92 9.56
CA ALA A 96 -17.63 -4.24 10.98
C ALA A 96 -16.89 -3.28 11.92
N LEU A 97 -15.62 -2.95 11.64
CA LEU A 97 -14.85 -1.97 12.41
C LEU A 97 -15.48 -0.58 12.37
N LEU A 98 -15.98 -0.16 11.20
CA LEU A 98 -16.65 1.13 11.04
C LEU A 98 -17.94 1.18 11.88
N VAL A 99 -18.80 0.17 11.76
CA VAL A 99 -20.04 0.06 12.57
C VAL A 99 -19.71 0.04 14.07
N TYR A 100 -18.75 -0.79 14.48
CA TYR A 100 -18.30 -0.86 15.87
C TYR A 100 -17.78 0.50 16.37
N SER A 101 -17.04 1.24 15.54
CA SER A 101 -16.50 2.55 15.90
C SER A 101 -17.60 3.59 16.16
N PHE A 102 -18.68 3.56 15.38
CA PHE A 102 -19.85 4.41 15.60
C PHE A 102 -20.61 4.05 16.88
N ILE A 103 -20.88 2.77 17.13
CA ILE A 103 -21.57 2.30 18.34
C ILE A 103 -20.77 2.71 19.58
N ARG A 104 -19.44 2.52 19.56
CA ARG A 104 -18.55 2.84 20.69
C ARG A 104 -18.13 4.31 20.74
N LYS A 105 -18.59 5.14 19.80
CA LYS A 105 -18.22 6.57 19.65
C LYS A 105 -16.69 6.79 19.63
N ASN A 106 -15.95 5.82 19.05
CA ASN A 106 -14.50 5.84 18.99
C ASN A 106 -14.03 6.65 17.76
N ARG A 107 -13.81 7.96 17.95
CA ARG A 107 -13.42 8.89 16.86
C ARG A 107 -12.11 8.48 16.17
N LYS A 108 -11.13 7.90 16.90
CA LYS A 108 -9.85 7.46 16.31
C LYS A 108 -10.04 6.30 15.34
N LEU A 109 -10.82 5.30 15.74
CA LEU A 109 -11.13 4.15 14.89
C LEU A 109 -11.99 4.56 13.69
N THR A 110 -12.96 5.45 13.90
CA THR A 110 -13.77 6.02 12.80
C THR A 110 -12.87 6.73 11.78
N GLY A 111 -11.94 7.59 12.25
CA GLY A 111 -10.97 8.28 11.40
C GLY A 111 -10.11 7.31 10.59
N LEU A 112 -9.63 6.21 11.21
CA LEU A 112 -8.88 5.16 10.51
C LEU A 112 -9.71 4.47 9.41
N CYS A 113 -10.96 4.10 9.71
CA CYS A 113 -11.84 3.47 8.73
C CYS A 113 -12.19 4.40 7.57
N LEU A 114 -12.44 5.68 7.85
CA LEU A 114 -12.67 6.69 6.81
C LEU A 114 -11.42 6.95 5.97
N ALA A 115 -10.23 6.97 6.58
CA ALA A 115 -8.96 7.04 5.85
C ALA A 115 -8.77 5.84 4.93
N TYR A 116 -9.07 4.63 5.42
CA TYR A 116 -9.07 3.42 4.60
C TYR A 116 -9.98 3.55 3.37
N LEU A 117 -11.24 3.98 3.54
CA LEU A 117 -12.16 4.18 2.44
C LEU A 117 -11.67 5.22 1.43
N LYS A 118 -11.08 6.33 1.92
CA LYS A 118 -10.47 7.35 1.04
C LYS A 118 -9.32 6.77 0.22
N VAL A 119 -8.45 5.96 0.83
CA VAL A 119 -7.32 5.32 0.13
C VAL A 119 -7.83 4.32 -0.89
N GLN A 120 -8.82 3.49 -0.57
CA GLN A 120 -9.43 2.59 -1.54
C GLN A 120 -10.00 3.35 -2.73
N LEU A 121 -10.71 4.45 -2.51
CA LEU A 121 -11.27 5.26 -3.59
C LEU A 121 -10.19 5.94 -4.44
N ILE A 122 -9.18 6.53 -3.81
CA ILE A 122 -8.15 7.30 -4.53
C ILE A 122 -7.13 6.37 -5.17
N VAL A 123 -6.53 5.46 -4.41
CA VAL A 123 -5.40 4.63 -4.87
C VAL A 123 -5.90 3.44 -5.67
N SER A 124 -6.78 2.63 -5.09
CA SER A 124 -7.20 1.38 -5.71
C SER A 124 -8.17 1.60 -6.87
N PHE A 125 -9.10 2.54 -6.75
CA PHE A 125 -10.04 2.82 -7.82
C PHE A 125 -9.50 3.85 -8.82
N ALA A 126 -9.21 5.09 -8.39
CA ALA A 126 -8.88 6.16 -9.32
C ALA A 126 -7.48 5.97 -9.96
N VAL A 127 -6.41 5.83 -9.15
CA VAL A 127 -5.04 5.74 -9.66
C VAL A 127 -4.83 4.45 -10.45
N VAL A 128 -5.24 3.30 -9.92
CA VAL A 128 -5.09 2.01 -10.63
C VAL A 128 -5.91 1.99 -11.91
N ARG A 129 -7.14 2.51 -11.90
CA ARG A 129 -7.97 2.57 -13.11
C ARG A 129 -7.35 3.48 -14.18
N PHE A 130 -6.85 4.64 -13.77
CA PHE A 130 -6.14 5.55 -14.67
C PHE A 130 -4.91 4.88 -15.30
N LEU A 131 -4.06 4.25 -14.48
CA LEU A 131 -2.87 3.55 -14.98
C LEU A 131 -3.21 2.41 -15.95
N LYS A 132 -4.27 1.63 -15.66
CA LYS A 132 -4.74 0.57 -16.55
C LYS A 132 -5.13 1.10 -17.93
N ILE A 133 -5.84 2.21 -17.98
CA ILE A 133 -6.26 2.83 -19.24
C ILE A 133 -5.06 3.36 -20.00
N VAL A 134 -4.18 4.09 -19.31
CA VAL A 134 -3.00 4.72 -19.95
C VAL A 134 -2.00 3.70 -20.46
N LEU A 135 -1.68 2.67 -19.65
CA LEU A 135 -0.68 1.67 -19.99
C LEU A 135 -1.20 0.61 -20.96
N GLY A 136 -2.47 0.21 -20.83
CA GLY A 136 -3.11 -0.69 -21.77
C GLY A 136 -2.39 -2.02 -21.99
N ARG A 137 -1.93 -2.70 -20.92
CA ARG A 137 -1.20 -3.97 -21.04
C ARG A 137 -2.14 -5.15 -21.24
N GLY A 138 -1.83 -6.04 -22.20
CA GLY A 138 -2.52 -7.30 -22.43
C GLY A 138 -2.46 -8.24 -21.21
N ARG A 139 -3.48 -9.07 -21.03
CA ARG A 139 -3.52 -10.09 -19.97
C ARG A 139 -2.77 -11.36 -20.39
N PRO A 140 -2.38 -12.23 -19.44
CA PRO A 140 -1.84 -13.56 -19.76
C PRO A 140 -2.78 -14.33 -20.71
N GLY A 141 -2.22 -14.74 -21.86
CA GLY A 141 -3.00 -15.37 -22.93
C GLY A 141 -3.46 -14.43 -24.07
N ASP A 142 -3.61 -13.13 -23.82
CA ASP A 142 -3.97 -12.13 -24.85
C ASP A 142 -2.72 -11.40 -25.44
N GLY A 143 -1.51 -11.85 -25.05
CA GLY A 143 -0.23 -11.23 -25.47
C GLY A 143 0.33 -10.28 -24.41
N THR A 144 1.60 -9.86 -24.64
CA THR A 144 2.32 -8.92 -23.75
C THR A 144 2.32 -7.48 -24.29
N GLU A 145 1.58 -7.24 -25.35
CA GLU A 145 1.56 -5.93 -26.04
C GLU A 145 0.91 -4.86 -25.19
N PHE A 146 1.34 -3.63 -25.42
CA PHE A 146 0.78 -2.42 -24.83
C PHE A 146 -0.07 -1.67 -25.85
N THR A 147 -1.34 -1.48 -25.53
CA THR A 147 -2.27 -0.66 -26.30
C THR A 147 -2.61 0.57 -25.48
N LEU A 148 -1.81 1.63 -25.64
CA LEU A 148 -1.97 2.86 -24.83
C LEU A 148 -3.37 3.44 -24.97
N PHE A 149 -3.87 3.99 -23.86
CA PHE A 149 -5.21 4.61 -23.76
C PHE A 149 -6.38 3.67 -24.11
N SER A 150 -6.25 2.37 -23.77
CA SER A 150 -7.28 1.37 -24.06
C SER A 150 -8.33 1.29 -22.95
N LEU A 151 -9.61 1.34 -23.33
CA LEU A 151 -10.73 1.04 -22.45
C LEU A 151 -11.14 -0.43 -22.50
N ASN A 152 -10.55 -1.23 -23.39
CA ASN A 152 -10.84 -2.64 -23.52
C ASN A 152 -10.28 -3.43 -22.32
N SER A 153 -11.11 -4.25 -21.69
CA SER A 153 -10.76 -5.04 -20.49
C SER A 153 -9.63 -6.05 -20.72
N ARG A 154 -9.40 -6.48 -21.96
CA ARG A 154 -8.27 -7.35 -22.34
C ARG A 154 -6.91 -6.68 -22.10
N TYR A 155 -6.85 -5.35 -22.28
CA TYR A 155 -5.64 -4.55 -22.09
C TYR A 155 -5.57 -3.84 -20.73
N ASN A 156 -6.27 -4.35 -19.73
CA ASN A 156 -6.30 -3.78 -18.38
C ASN A 156 -5.53 -4.63 -17.35
N SER A 157 -4.35 -5.18 -17.74
CA SER A 157 -3.59 -6.05 -16.86
C SER A 157 -2.79 -5.27 -15.81
N LEU A 158 -2.00 -4.28 -16.21
CA LEU A 158 -1.06 -3.54 -15.36
C LEU A 158 -1.67 -2.22 -14.85
N PRO A 159 -1.60 -1.92 -13.54
CA PRO A 159 -1.27 -2.79 -12.41
C PRO A 159 -2.45 -3.65 -11.94
N SER A 160 -2.18 -4.68 -11.10
CA SER A 160 -3.24 -5.53 -10.54
C SER A 160 -4.06 -4.82 -9.47
N GLY A 161 -5.37 -4.58 -9.73
CA GLY A 161 -6.28 -3.95 -8.78
C GLY A 161 -6.46 -4.77 -7.51
N HIS A 162 -6.70 -6.09 -7.62
CA HIS A 162 -6.83 -6.97 -6.45
C HIS A 162 -5.61 -6.95 -5.55
N ALA A 163 -4.40 -6.92 -6.13
CA ALA A 163 -3.18 -6.80 -5.34
C ALA A 163 -3.11 -5.45 -4.62
N THR A 164 -3.48 -4.35 -5.30
CA THR A 164 -3.53 -3.02 -4.69
C THR A 164 -4.52 -2.97 -3.53
N ASP A 165 -5.77 -3.44 -3.74
CA ASP A 165 -6.82 -3.46 -2.72
C ASP A 165 -6.43 -4.29 -1.51
N ALA A 166 -5.86 -5.47 -1.74
CA ALA A 166 -5.42 -6.37 -0.68
C ALA A 166 -4.32 -5.74 0.16
N PHE A 167 -3.31 -5.11 -0.47
CA PHE A 167 -2.20 -4.49 0.26
C PHE A 167 -2.58 -3.18 0.94
N VAL A 168 -3.49 -2.38 0.37
CA VAL A 168 -4.10 -1.26 1.10
C VAL A 168 -4.76 -1.78 2.38
N SER A 169 -5.60 -2.80 2.27
CA SER A 169 -6.31 -3.38 3.42
C SER A 169 -5.36 -3.99 4.44
N GLY A 170 -4.36 -4.75 3.96
CA GLY A 170 -3.34 -5.38 4.78
C GLY A 170 -2.51 -4.38 5.59
N VAL A 171 -2.08 -3.27 4.99
CA VAL A 171 -1.29 -2.22 5.67
C VAL A 171 -2.12 -1.49 6.73
N PHE A 172 -3.40 -1.18 6.46
CA PHE A 172 -4.27 -0.57 7.47
C PHE A 172 -4.52 -1.49 8.66
N LEU A 173 -4.75 -2.80 8.44
CA LEU A 173 -4.88 -3.77 9.53
C LEU A 173 -3.55 -4.01 10.24
N TYR A 174 -2.42 -4.05 9.53
CA TYR A 174 -1.10 -4.10 10.14
C TYR A 174 -0.91 -2.94 11.12
N TYR A 175 -1.26 -1.71 10.71
CA TYR A 175 -1.19 -0.53 11.56
C TYR A 175 -2.09 -0.66 12.79
N LEU A 176 -3.34 -1.09 12.61
CA LEU A 176 -4.29 -1.30 13.70
C LEU A 176 -3.77 -2.34 14.70
N PHE A 177 -3.25 -3.47 14.23
CA PHE A 177 -2.73 -4.54 15.08
C PHE A 177 -1.46 -4.10 15.82
N ARG A 178 -0.55 -3.40 15.13
CA ARG A 178 0.69 -2.90 15.73
C ARG A 178 0.44 -2.04 16.99
N HIS A 179 -0.65 -1.31 17.01
CA HIS A 179 -1.03 -0.41 18.12
C HIS A 179 -2.09 -1.01 19.05
N SER A 180 -2.24 -2.33 19.05
CA SER A 180 -3.21 -3.05 19.87
C SER A 180 -2.55 -4.18 20.67
N LYS A 181 -3.33 -4.85 21.55
CA LYS A 181 -2.90 -6.07 22.23
C LYS A 181 -2.57 -7.24 21.28
N TYR A 182 -2.92 -7.12 20.01
CA TYR A 182 -2.66 -8.12 18.96
C TYR A 182 -1.39 -7.84 18.14
N ALA A 183 -0.45 -7.06 18.68
CA ALA A 183 0.77 -6.65 17.96
C ALA A 183 1.60 -7.82 17.41
N ASN A 184 1.57 -8.99 18.07
CA ASN A 184 2.25 -10.20 17.61
C ASN A 184 1.68 -10.75 16.29
N TYR A 185 0.42 -10.46 15.99
CA TYR A 185 -0.28 -10.91 14.77
C TYR A 185 -0.31 -9.88 13.65
N ARG A 186 0.41 -8.76 13.80
CA ARG A 186 0.38 -7.63 12.84
C ARG A 186 0.74 -7.98 11.40
N PHE A 187 1.51 -9.04 11.18
CA PHE A 187 1.91 -9.47 9.83
C PHE A 187 0.87 -10.37 9.14
N LEU A 188 -0.08 -10.98 9.88
CA LEU A 188 -1.09 -11.85 9.29
C LEU A 188 -1.91 -11.19 8.18
N PRO A 189 -2.37 -9.92 8.32
CA PRO A 189 -3.08 -9.25 7.23
C PRO A 189 -2.24 -9.07 5.97
N LEU A 190 -0.92 -8.85 6.10
CA LEU A 190 -0.01 -8.73 4.95
C LEU A 190 0.23 -10.08 4.28
N ILE A 191 0.37 -11.15 5.06
CA ILE A 191 0.47 -12.52 4.53
C ILE A 191 -0.81 -12.87 3.75
N TYR A 192 -1.98 -12.56 4.32
CA TYR A 192 -3.25 -12.80 3.64
C TYR A 192 -3.39 -11.95 2.36
N ALA A 193 -2.98 -10.68 2.38
CA ALA A 193 -2.93 -9.83 1.19
C ALA A 193 -2.03 -10.42 0.11
N PHE A 194 -0.87 -10.98 0.51
CA PHE A 194 0.05 -11.64 -0.42
C PHE A 194 -0.58 -12.88 -1.07
N LEU A 195 -1.31 -13.71 -0.32
CA LEU A 195 -2.03 -14.87 -0.87
C LEU A 195 -3.06 -14.45 -1.92
N ILE A 196 -3.83 -13.38 -1.65
CA ILE A 196 -4.77 -12.80 -2.63
C ILE A 196 -4.01 -12.31 -3.88
N ALA A 197 -2.90 -11.60 -3.70
CA ALA A 197 -2.12 -11.08 -4.79
C ALA A 197 -1.55 -12.20 -5.69
N VAL A 198 -0.95 -13.23 -5.10
CA VAL A 198 -0.36 -14.37 -5.81
C VAL A 198 -1.45 -15.21 -6.50
N SER A 199 -2.64 -15.36 -5.91
CA SER A 199 -3.74 -16.08 -6.55
C SER A 199 -4.10 -15.52 -7.94
N ARG A 200 -3.83 -14.20 -8.19
CA ARG A 200 -4.07 -13.57 -9.50
C ARG A 200 -3.18 -14.10 -10.60
N VAL A 201 -1.96 -14.51 -10.26
CA VAL A 201 -1.04 -15.15 -11.22
C VAL A 201 -1.52 -16.57 -11.54
N PHE A 202 -1.87 -17.33 -10.52
CA PHE A 202 -2.34 -18.73 -10.69
C PHE A 202 -3.62 -18.83 -11.52
N VAL A 203 -4.57 -17.93 -11.35
CA VAL A 203 -5.79 -17.91 -12.18
C VAL A 203 -5.57 -17.24 -13.55
N SER A 204 -4.33 -16.96 -13.94
CA SER A 204 -3.96 -16.35 -15.23
C SER A 204 -4.65 -14.99 -15.49
N ALA A 205 -4.97 -14.24 -14.43
CA ALA A 205 -5.59 -12.92 -14.55
C ALA A 205 -4.57 -11.80 -14.73
N HIS A 206 -3.35 -11.99 -14.22
CA HIS A 206 -2.27 -11.01 -14.21
C HIS A 206 -0.89 -11.68 -14.31
N TYR A 207 0.07 -10.97 -14.90
CA TYR A 207 1.48 -11.34 -14.82
C TYR A 207 2.06 -11.04 -13.41
N PRO A 208 3.17 -11.72 -13.01
CA PRO A 208 3.85 -11.43 -11.73
C PRO A 208 4.23 -9.96 -11.55
N SER A 209 4.70 -9.27 -12.60
CA SER A 209 5.04 -7.86 -12.53
C SER A 209 3.82 -6.95 -12.32
N ASP A 210 2.65 -7.29 -12.88
CA ASP A 210 1.40 -6.55 -12.64
C ASP A 210 0.99 -6.62 -11.18
N VAL A 211 1.16 -7.82 -10.59
CA VAL A 211 0.88 -8.08 -9.18
C VAL A 211 1.85 -7.30 -8.29
N ALA A 212 3.15 -7.37 -8.57
CA ALA A 212 4.17 -6.63 -7.83
C ALA A 212 3.95 -5.11 -7.89
N ALA A 213 3.60 -4.57 -9.06
CA ALA A 213 3.26 -3.15 -9.22
C ALA A 213 2.03 -2.78 -8.38
N GLY A 214 0.98 -3.61 -8.40
CA GLY A 214 -0.21 -3.42 -7.57
C GLY A 214 0.10 -3.43 -6.08
N MET A 215 0.90 -4.40 -5.61
CA MET A 215 1.38 -4.48 -4.22
C MET A 215 2.12 -3.20 -3.81
N PHE A 216 3.06 -2.76 -4.64
CA PHE A 216 3.87 -1.55 -4.38
C PHE A 216 3.00 -0.30 -4.28
N ILE A 217 2.08 -0.09 -5.21
CA ILE A 217 1.13 1.04 -5.21
C ILE A 217 0.25 0.98 -3.96
N GLY A 218 -0.26 -0.20 -3.59
CA GLY A 218 -1.10 -0.38 -2.40
C GLY A 218 -0.35 -0.07 -1.11
N ILE A 219 0.88 -0.58 -0.97
CA ILE A 219 1.74 -0.33 0.20
C ILE A 219 2.05 1.17 0.33
N LEU A 220 2.53 1.80 -0.75
CA LEU A 220 2.90 3.23 -0.72
C LEU A 220 1.71 4.12 -0.45
N GLY A 221 0.56 3.87 -1.13
CA GLY A 221 -0.65 4.62 -0.92
C GLY A 221 -1.15 4.52 0.52
N ALA A 222 -1.26 3.32 1.05
CA ALA A 222 -1.70 3.10 2.43
C ALA A 222 -0.72 3.69 3.45
N TRP A 223 0.59 3.46 3.27
CA TRP A 223 1.62 3.97 4.17
C TRP A 223 1.62 5.48 4.26
N PHE A 224 1.47 6.18 3.13
CA PHE A 224 1.42 7.64 3.07
C PHE A 224 0.26 8.22 3.93
N PHE A 225 -0.91 7.58 3.90
CA PHE A 225 -2.06 8.02 4.69
C PHE A 225 -1.94 7.63 6.17
N VAL A 226 -1.47 6.42 6.46
CA VAL A 226 -1.32 5.91 7.83
C VAL A 226 -0.24 6.69 8.59
N SER A 227 0.87 7.06 7.94
CA SER A 227 1.93 7.86 8.56
C SER A 227 1.45 9.24 9.02
N ARG A 228 0.51 9.84 8.30
CA ARG A 228 -0.11 11.12 8.69
C ARG A 228 -1.03 11.00 9.90
N LEU A 229 -1.78 9.89 9.99
CA LEU A 229 -2.61 9.62 11.17
C LEU A 229 -1.76 9.47 12.45
N SER A 230 -0.53 9.00 12.33
CA SER A 230 0.41 8.87 13.46
C SER A 230 1.00 10.21 13.89
N GLY A 231 1.17 11.16 12.96
CA GLY A 231 1.76 12.50 13.23
C GLY A 231 0.79 13.51 13.88
N GLU A 232 -0.51 13.25 13.84
CA GLU A 232 -1.51 14.14 14.49
C GLU A 232 -1.64 13.89 16.01
N HIS A 233 -0.86 12.95 16.58
CA HIS A 233 -0.95 12.51 17.97
C HIS A 233 0.34 12.74 18.78
N THR A 234 1.35 13.41 18.22
CA THR A 234 2.53 13.91 18.91
C THR A 234 2.45 15.42 19.10
#